data_83b086d3482843650a0e3b768eddd381
#
_entry.id   83b086d3482843650a0e3b768eddd381
#
_cell.length_a   1.000
_cell.length_b   1.000
_cell.length_c   1.000
_cell.angle_alpha   90.00
_cell.angle_beta   90.00
_cell.angle_gamma   90.00
#
_symmetry.space_group_name_H-M   'P 1'
#
loop_
_entity.id
_entity.type
_entity.pdbx_description
1 polymer ?
#
loop_
_entity_poly.entity_id
_entity_poly.type
_entity_poly.pdbx_seq_one_letter_code
_entity_poly.pdbx_strand_id
1 'polypeptide(L)'
;TFSALMLSGSESGRDLVLVFSDGLDTDSILTPDRVSEAARRTDAVVYGITAGSSGRVGFVKDLTEQTGGQSLEIPSAVDLQKVFAGVVEEFRRRYVLSFTPRGVPATGWHRLQVRVKGRRPTIVARQGYTVG
;
A
#
# COMPACT_ATOMS: atom_id res chain seq x y z
N THR A 1 6.94 15.40 -8.98
CA THR A 1 7.99 14.36 -8.89
C THR A 1 7.49 13.22 -8.00
N PHE A 2 7.59 11.99 -8.47
CA PHE A 2 7.39 10.80 -7.65
C PHE A 2 8.74 10.27 -7.17
N SER A 3 8.84 10.02 -5.90
CA SER A 3 9.98 9.31 -5.31
C SER A 3 9.45 8.12 -4.54
N ALA A 4 10.05 6.96 -4.75
CA ALA A 4 9.71 5.75 -4.01
C ALA A 4 10.92 5.26 -3.22
N LEU A 5 10.70 4.95 -1.95
CA LEU A 5 11.66 4.31 -1.08
C LEU A 5 11.14 2.92 -0.73
N MET A 6 11.90 1.88 -1.04
CA MET A 6 11.59 0.52 -0.67
C MET A 6 12.41 0.11 0.55
N LEU A 7 11.74 -0.33 1.59
CA LEU A 7 12.34 -0.89 2.79
C LEU A 7 12.02 -2.38 2.81
N SER A 8 13.00 -3.21 2.49
CA SER A 8 12.88 -4.66 2.60
C SER A 8 13.13 -5.09 4.04
N GLY A 9 12.22 -5.89 4.58
CA GLY A 9 12.43 -6.62 5.82
C GLY A 9 13.36 -7.82 5.61
N SER A 10 13.69 -8.54 6.69
CA SER A 10 14.43 -9.79 6.63
C SER A 10 13.68 -10.86 5.80
N GLU A 11 14.35 -11.91 5.36
CA GLU A 11 13.91 -12.98 4.42
C GLU A 11 12.48 -13.54 4.58
N SER A 12 11.79 -13.25 5.67
CA SER A 12 10.40 -13.65 5.93
C SER A 12 9.45 -12.44 6.12
N GLY A 13 9.91 -11.22 5.89
CA GLY A 13 9.14 -10.00 6.11
C GLY A 13 8.43 -9.53 4.83
N ARG A 14 7.41 -8.68 5.01
CA ARG A 14 6.77 -7.95 3.91
C ARG A 14 7.55 -6.67 3.61
N ASP A 15 7.62 -6.32 2.36
CA ASP A 15 8.25 -5.08 1.94
C ASP A 15 7.32 -3.89 2.19
N LEU A 16 7.89 -2.81 2.69
CA LEU A 16 7.25 -1.51 2.81
C LEU A 16 7.73 -0.60 1.69
N VAL A 17 6.81 -0.11 0.88
CA VAL A 17 7.10 0.87 -0.17
C VAL A 17 6.47 2.20 0.23
N LEU A 18 7.28 3.24 0.30
CA LEU A 18 6.85 4.61 0.54
C LEU A 18 6.90 5.39 -0.76
N VAL A 19 5.76 5.93 -1.17
CA VAL A 19 5.61 6.77 -2.35
C VAL A 19 5.39 8.20 -1.91
N PHE A 20 6.30 9.09 -2.32
CA PHE A 20 6.18 10.53 -2.07
C PHE A 20 5.75 11.22 -3.36
N SER A 21 4.76 12.08 -3.26
CA SER A 21 4.29 12.90 -4.37
C SER A 21 4.05 14.34 -3.92
N ASP A 22 4.58 15.27 -4.70
CA ASP A 22 4.26 16.71 -4.59
C ASP A 22 3.04 17.10 -5.45
N GLY A 23 2.40 16.10 -6.06
CA GLY A 23 1.24 16.29 -6.92
C GLY A 23 1.52 16.80 -8.34
N LEU A 24 2.76 17.09 -8.66
CA LEU A 24 3.19 17.62 -9.95
C LEU A 24 3.92 16.54 -10.77
N ASP A 25 3.23 15.46 -11.11
CA ASP A 25 3.80 14.46 -12.03
C ASP A 25 3.27 14.71 -13.45
N THR A 26 4.17 15.08 -14.33
CA THR A 26 3.89 15.36 -15.74
C THR A 26 4.46 14.30 -16.69
N ASP A 27 5.38 13.43 -16.22
CA ASP A 27 6.18 12.55 -17.10
C ASP A 27 6.37 11.11 -16.53
N SER A 28 5.33 10.48 -16.02
CA SER A 28 5.45 9.07 -15.60
C SER A 28 5.52 8.14 -16.81
N ILE A 29 6.61 7.38 -16.93
CA ILE A 29 6.82 6.35 -17.95
C ILE A 29 5.83 5.17 -17.78
N LEU A 30 5.37 4.94 -16.56
CA LEU A 30 4.42 3.87 -16.24
C LEU A 30 3.00 4.40 -16.08
N THR A 31 2.06 3.74 -16.75
CA THR A 31 0.64 4.05 -16.58
C THR A 31 0.14 3.57 -15.22
N PRO A 32 -0.87 4.22 -14.62
CA PRO A 32 -1.49 3.81 -13.36
C PRO A 32 -1.90 2.33 -13.33
N ASP A 33 -2.41 1.81 -14.44
CA ASP A 33 -2.85 0.41 -14.55
C ASP A 33 -1.70 -0.57 -14.40
N ARG A 34 -0.54 -0.29 -15.02
CA ARG A 34 0.64 -1.15 -14.91
C ARG A 34 1.22 -1.17 -13.50
N VAL A 35 1.22 -0.02 -12.82
CA VAL A 35 1.68 0.06 -11.43
C VAL A 35 0.72 -0.71 -10.51
N SER A 36 -0.58 -0.56 -10.72
CA SER A 36 -1.60 -1.31 -9.98
C SER A 36 -1.50 -2.81 -10.20
N GLU A 37 -1.26 -3.25 -11.44
CA GLU A 37 -1.06 -4.67 -11.75
C GLU A 37 0.21 -5.23 -11.08
N ALA A 38 1.32 -4.50 -11.13
CA ALA A 38 2.55 -4.88 -10.44
C ALA A 38 2.33 -4.99 -8.92
N ALA A 39 1.64 -4.02 -8.31
CA ALA A 39 1.33 -4.02 -6.88
C ALA A 39 0.45 -5.21 -6.45
N ARG A 40 -0.44 -5.69 -7.33
CA ARG A 40 -1.27 -6.89 -7.06
C ARG A 40 -0.44 -8.17 -7.02
N ARG A 41 0.69 -8.23 -7.72
CA ARG A 41 1.57 -9.40 -7.83
C ARG A 41 2.64 -9.45 -6.73
N THR A 42 2.84 -8.35 -6.01
CA THR A 42 3.83 -8.28 -4.93
C THR A 42 3.16 -8.40 -3.56
N ASP A 43 3.90 -8.81 -2.56
CA ASP A 43 3.46 -8.78 -1.16
C ASP A 43 3.78 -7.47 -0.46
N ALA A 44 4.30 -6.48 -1.20
CA ALA A 44 4.61 -5.17 -0.68
C ALA A 44 3.36 -4.43 -0.19
N VAL A 45 3.52 -3.65 0.88
CA VAL A 45 2.53 -2.70 1.38
C VAL A 45 2.96 -1.30 0.98
N VAL A 46 2.10 -0.60 0.24
CA VAL A 46 2.41 0.74 -0.26
C VAL A 46 1.75 1.80 0.62
N TYR A 47 2.54 2.74 1.11
CA TYR A 47 2.08 3.97 1.75
C TYR A 47 2.33 5.14 0.82
N GLY A 48 1.31 5.96 0.62
CA GLY A 48 1.42 7.21 -0.13
C GLY A 48 1.53 8.41 0.80
N ILE A 49 2.46 9.29 0.56
CA ILE A 49 2.59 10.57 1.28
C ILE A 49 2.53 11.69 0.24
N THR A 50 1.50 12.51 0.33
CA THR A 50 1.29 13.63 -0.58
C THR A 50 1.45 14.96 0.14
N ALA A 51 2.22 15.86 -0.45
CA ALA A 51 2.38 17.22 0.06
C ALA A 51 1.47 18.17 -0.74
N GLY A 52 0.58 18.89 -0.04
CA GLY A 52 -0.36 19.81 -0.66
C GLY A 52 -1.58 19.13 -1.29
N SER A 53 -2.56 19.95 -1.69
CA SER A 53 -3.83 19.49 -2.28
C SER A 53 -3.74 19.37 -3.80
N SER A 54 -3.11 18.33 -4.32
CA SER A 54 -2.96 18.19 -5.78
C SER A 54 -3.75 17.02 -6.36
N GLY A 55 -4.25 17.22 -7.55
CA GLY A 55 -5.30 16.46 -8.23
C GLY A 55 -5.07 14.98 -8.57
N ARG A 56 -3.97 14.34 -8.17
CA ARG A 56 -3.71 12.91 -8.40
C ARG A 56 -3.73 12.04 -7.14
N VAL A 57 -4.34 12.52 -6.08
CA VAL A 57 -4.54 11.78 -4.82
C VAL A 57 -5.27 10.44 -5.05
N GLY A 58 -6.15 10.38 -6.06
CA GLY A 58 -6.94 9.20 -6.36
C GLY A 58 -6.11 7.95 -6.67
N PHE A 59 -5.14 8.05 -7.58
CA PHE A 59 -4.30 6.90 -7.95
C PHE A 59 -3.46 6.38 -6.78
N VAL A 60 -2.81 7.28 -6.04
CA VAL A 60 -2.00 6.90 -4.87
C VAL A 60 -2.88 6.25 -3.82
N LYS A 61 -4.08 6.78 -3.59
CA LYS A 61 -5.06 6.21 -2.68
C LYS A 61 -5.47 4.81 -3.10
N ASP A 62 -5.84 4.61 -4.38
CA ASP A 62 -6.23 3.30 -4.90
C ASP A 62 -5.10 2.28 -4.76
N LEU A 63 -3.86 2.67 -5.04
CA LEU A 63 -2.68 1.83 -4.91
C LEU A 63 -2.44 1.41 -3.44
N THR A 64 -2.55 2.35 -2.51
CA THR A 64 -2.38 2.07 -1.09
C THR A 64 -3.48 1.14 -0.56
N GLU A 65 -4.73 1.36 -0.95
CA GLU A 65 -5.86 0.51 -0.56
C GLU A 65 -5.72 -0.92 -1.09
N GLN A 66 -5.29 -1.09 -2.34
CA GLN A 66 -5.08 -2.41 -2.95
C GLN A 66 -4.04 -3.24 -2.20
N THR A 67 -2.98 -2.62 -1.72
CA THR A 67 -1.86 -3.27 -1.03
C THR A 67 -2.04 -3.36 0.49
N GLY A 68 -3.10 -2.75 1.02
CA GLY A 68 -3.36 -2.68 2.45
C GLY A 68 -2.51 -1.65 3.19
N GLY A 69 -2.02 -0.62 2.49
CA GLY A 69 -1.40 0.55 3.07
C GLY A 69 -2.37 1.70 3.29
N GLN A 70 -1.86 2.91 3.41
CA GLN A 70 -2.63 4.13 3.62
C GLN A 70 -2.06 5.30 2.81
N SER A 71 -2.93 6.22 2.42
CA SER A 71 -2.54 7.51 1.85
C SER A 71 -2.62 8.59 2.94
N LEU A 72 -1.54 9.31 3.13
CA LEU A 72 -1.37 10.36 4.12
C LEU A 72 -1.12 11.69 3.41
N GLU A 73 -1.89 12.71 3.76
CA GLU A 73 -1.67 14.08 3.28
C GLU A 73 -0.92 14.86 4.36
N ILE A 74 0.15 15.55 3.96
CA ILE A 74 0.93 16.41 4.83
C ILE A 74 0.85 17.86 4.35
N PRO A 75 0.65 18.82 5.25
CA PRO A 75 0.59 20.24 4.89
C PRO A 75 1.92 20.76 4.34
N SER A 76 3.02 20.18 4.81
CA SER A 76 4.36 20.66 4.50
C SER A 76 5.38 19.50 4.58
N ALA A 77 6.43 19.60 3.76
CA ALA A 77 7.56 18.67 3.78
C ALA A 77 8.32 18.66 5.12
N VAL A 78 8.15 19.67 5.96
CA VAL A 78 8.77 19.75 7.30
C VAL A 78 8.30 18.59 8.20
N ASP A 79 7.08 18.11 8.01
CA ASP A 79 6.50 17.03 8.81
C ASP A 79 6.89 15.62 8.30
N LEU A 80 7.61 15.54 7.20
CA LEU A 80 7.91 14.29 6.52
C LEU A 80 8.62 13.26 7.42
N GLN A 81 9.60 13.72 8.19
CA GLN A 81 10.36 12.83 9.10
C GLN A 81 9.47 12.20 10.17
N LYS A 82 8.55 12.98 10.74
CA LYS A 82 7.60 12.51 11.75
C LYS A 82 6.60 11.52 11.17
N VAL A 83 6.09 11.82 9.97
CA VAL A 83 5.16 10.94 9.25
C VAL A 83 5.84 9.64 8.88
N PHE A 84 7.07 9.69 8.36
CA PHE A 84 7.87 8.52 8.06
C PHE A 84 8.05 7.61 9.29
N ALA A 85 8.49 8.17 10.41
CA ALA A 85 8.65 7.42 11.65
C ALA A 85 7.33 6.76 12.11
N GLY A 86 6.21 7.48 11.98
CA GLY A 86 4.88 6.96 12.29
C GLY A 86 4.47 5.79 11.40
N VAL A 87 4.72 5.87 10.09
CA VAL A 87 4.43 4.80 9.13
C VAL A 87 5.26 3.55 9.43
N VAL A 88 6.55 3.70 9.68
CA VAL A 88 7.43 2.57 10.03
C VAL A 88 6.96 1.90 11.33
N GLU A 89 6.61 2.68 12.34
CA GLU A 89 6.12 2.16 13.62
C GLU A 89 4.78 1.43 13.47
N GLU A 90 3.83 1.99 12.69
CA GLU A 90 2.57 1.32 12.38
C GLU A 90 2.81 0.01 11.61
N PHE A 91 3.66 0.04 10.58
CA PHE A 91 3.98 -1.13 9.77
C PHE A 91 4.58 -2.26 10.60
N ARG A 92 5.47 -1.96 11.54
CA ARG A 92 6.07 -2.94 12.46
C ARG A 92 5.08 -3.60 13.42
N ARG A 93 3.95 -2.96 13.69
CA ARG A 93 2.88 -3.49 14.57
C ARG A 93 1.82 -4.28 13.82
N ARG A 94 1.94 -4.45 12.50
CA ARG A 94 0.98 -5.19 11.71
C ARG A 94 1.06 -6.69 11.94
N TYR A 95 -0.09 -7.33 11.88
CA TYR A 95 -0.19 -8.78 11.88
C TYR A 95 0.07 -9.33 10.48
N VAL A 96 0.86 -10.40 10.39
CA VAL A 96 1.01 -11.21 9.18
C VAL A 96 0.13 -12.44 9.34
N LEU A 97 -0.81 -12.62 8.43
CA LEU A 97 -1.70 -13.78 8.40
C LEU A 97 -1.38 -14.62 7.16
N SER A 98 -1.01 -15.87 7.36
CA SER A 98 -0.77 -16.81 6.28
C SER A 98 -1.95 -17.79 6.18
N PHE A 99 -2.38 -18.10 4.97
CA PHE A 99 -3.44 -19.07 4.72
C PHE A 99 -3.19 -19.82 3.41
N THR A 100 -3.77 -21.01 3.30
CA THR A 100 -3.79 -21.76 2.05
C THR A 100 -5.18 -21.63 1.43
N PRO A 101 -5.31 -21.07 0.22
CA PRO A 101 -6.59 -20.98 -0.46
C PRO A 101 -7.19 -22.36 -0.70
N ARG A 102 -8.51 -22.50 -0.49
CA ARG A 102 -9.25 -23.73 -0.78
C ARG A 102 -10.56 -23.39 -1.48
N GLY A 103 -10.93 -24.18 -2.50
CA GLY A 103 -12.20 -24.02 -3.20
C GLY A 103 -12.27 -22.78 -4.08
N VAL A 104 -11.13 -22.21 -4.47
CA VAL A 104 -11.02 -21.09 -5.39
C VAL A 104 -10.32 -21.54 -6.67
N PRO A 105 -10.53 -20.86 -7.83
CA PRO A 105 -9.80 -21.12 -9.05
C PRO A 105 -8.27 -21.05 -8.82
N ALA A 106 -7.52 -21.86 -9.57
CA ALA A 106 -6.06 -21.93 -9.44
C ALA A 106 -5.33 -20.69 -10.01
N THR A 107 -6.04 -19.82 -10.71
CA THR A 107 -5.47 -18.62 -11.36
C THR A 107 -6.37 -17.42 -11.18
N GLY A 108 -5.80 -16.23 -11.34
CA GLY A 108 -6.52 -14.96 -11.36
C GLY A 108 -6.57 -14.24 -10.01
N TRP A 109 -7.35 -13.17 -9.99
CA TRP A 109 -7.51 -12.32 -8.82
C TRP A 109 -8.61 -12.83 -7.87
N HIS A 110 -8.27 -12.95 -6.59
CA HIS A 110 -9.18 -13.37 -5.53
C HIS A 110 -9.32 -12.29 -4.47
N ARG A 111 -10.55 -11.87 -4.22
CA ARG A 111 -10.86 -10.88 -3.18
C ARG A 111 -10.66 -11.46 -1.79
N LEU A 112 -10.03 -10.69 -0.91
CA LEU A 112 -9.88 -11.01 0.52
C LEU A 112 -10.85 -10.16 1.35
N GLN A 113 -11.38 -10.77 2.40
CA GLN A 113 -12.13 -10.08 3.42
C GLN A 113 -11.68 -10.56 4.79
N VAL A 114 -11.13 -9.64 5.58
CA VAL A 114 -10.73 -9.91 6.98
C VAL A 114 -11.86 -9.49 7.90
N ARG A 115 -12.21 -10.34 8.84
CA ARG A 115 -13.21 -10.05 9.87
C ARG A 115 -12.67 -10.44 11.24
N VAL A 116 -12.90 -9.61 12.26
CA VAL A 116 -12.55 -9.89 13.65
C VAL A 116 -13.83 -10.25 14.41
N LYS A 117 -13.84 -11.42 15.02
CA LYS A 117 -15.00 -11.91 15.79
C LYS A 117 -15.16 -11.10 17.09
N GLY A 118 -16.38 -10.72 17.39
CA GLY A 118 -16.74 -10.07 18.66
C GLY A 118 -16.44 -8.58 18.78
N ARG A 119 -15.76 -7.98 17.82
CA ARG A 119 -15.47 -6.53 17.77
C ARG A 119 -15.65 -6.00 16.34
N ARG A 120 -15.87 -4.67 16.22
CA ARG A 120 -15.91 -3.99 14.92
C ARG A 120 -14.75 -3.00 14.83
N PRO A 121 -13.49 -3.47 14.77
CA PRO A 121 -12.35 -2.58 14.59
C PRO A 121 -12.32 -2.04 13.16
N THR A 122 -11.64 -0.93 12.97
CA THR A 122 -11.21 -0.52 11.64
C THR A 122 -10.12 -1.49 11.18
N ILE A 123 -10.34 -2.15 10.05
CA ILE A 123 -9.42 -3.13 9.49
C ILE A 123 -8.77 -2.55 8.25
N VAL A 124 -7.45 -2.50 8.24
CA VAL A 124 -6.64 -2.13 7.08
C VAL A 124 -5.91 -3.38 6.61
N ALA A 125 -6.27 -3.89 5.44
CA ALA A 125 -5.71 -5.11 4.86
C ALA A 125 -5.76 -5.05 3.34
N ARG A 126 -4.96 -5.89 2.67
CA ARG A 126 -5.05 -6.07 1.21
C ARG A 126 -6.47 -6.43 0.79
N GLN A 127 -6.87 -5.91 -0.35
CA GLN A 127 -8.19 -6.22 -0.91
C GLN A 127 -8.26 -7.59 -1.59
N GLY A 128 -7.10 -8.19 -1.92
CA GLY A 128 -7.05 -9.47 -2.60
C GLY A 128 -5.64 -9.94 -2.90
N TYR A 129 -5.54 -11.06 -3.62
CA TYR A 129 -4.28 -11.65 -4.07
C TYR A 129 -4.45 -12.26 -5.46
N THR A 130 -3.36 -12.40 -6.19
CA THR A 130 -3.32 -13.08 -7.49
C THR A 130 -2.68 -14.44 -7.33
N VAL A 131 -3.26 -15.46 -7.97
CA VAL A 131 -2.71 -16.80 -8.12
C VAL A 131 -2.38 -16.99 -9.60
N GLY A 132 -1.20 -17.49 -9.90
CA GLY A 132 -0.75 -17.78 -11.26
C GLY A 132 0.73 -17.64 -11.44
#